data_1d6e4cf7ccc81d6def04f0c842d5fccd
#
_entry.id   1d6e4cf7ccc81d6def04f0c842d5fccd
#
_cell.length_a   1.000
_cell.length_b   1.000
_cell.length_c   1.000
_cell.angle_alpha   90.00
_cell.angle_beta   90.00
_cell.angle_gamma   90.00
#
_symmetry.space_group_name_H-M   'P 1'
#
loop_
_entity.id
_entity.type
_entity.pdbx_description
1 polymer ?
#
loop_
_entity_poly.entity_id
_entity_poly.type
_entity_poly.pdbx_seq_one_letter_code
_entity_poly.pdbx_strand_id
1 'polypeptide(L)'
;MKEAIELLKKHDLLKIIDDELDIYLEIPHIAYIEVKTENSKAILFTNPVDRKNNKKFDIPVLMNVFCNEKAVELFIGDGDKIGREIESLLKMKPPTTFSEKLSTFGKLFALKNTIPKKLKGKGECQQIIKLGSDAKLSDLPILTTWEQDGGPFITMGQVYTTSLNGELKNLGMYRLQVYEDNTLGLHWQIHKDSNHFFHEYKKAGKKM
;
A
#
# COMPACT_ATOMS: atom_id res chain seq x y z
N MET A 1 4.32 -3.71 9.10
CA MET A 1 4.46 -2.31 9.58
C MET A 1 5.50 -2.17 10.69
N LYS A 2 5.46 -2.95 11.79
CA LYS A 2 6.47 -2.89 12.86
C LYS A 2 7.89 -3.05 12.34
N GLU A 3 8.15 -4.06 11.53
CA GLU A 3 9.47 -4.29 10.91
C GLU A 3 9.94 -3.11 10.06
N ALA A 4 9.03 -2.45 9.32
CA ALA A 4 9.37 -1.27 8.54
C ALA A 4 9.78 -0.09 9.43
N ILE A 5 9.09 0.13 10.55
CA ILE A 5 9.44 1.17 11.53
C ILE A 5 10.83 0.90 12.12
N GLU A 6 11.10 -0.33 12.56
CA GLU A 6 12.41 -0.71 13.11
C GLU A 6 13.53 -0.57 12.08
N LEU A 7 13.24 -0.91 10.82
CA LEU A 7 14.20 -0.78 9.74
C LEU A 7 14.54 0.69 9.46
N LEU A 8 13.53 1.56 9.35
CA LEU A 8 13.73 3.00 9.18
C LEU A 8 14.50 3.61 10.35
N LYS A 9 14.16 3.23 11.59
CA LYS A 9 14.84 3.67 12.80
C LYS A 9 16.32 3.28 12.83
N LYS A 10 16.62 2.03 12.48
CA LYS A 10 17.99 1.50 12.42
C LYS A 10 18.88 2.27 11.44
N HIS A 11 18.29 2.80 10.37
CA HIS A 11 19.03 3.54 9.31
C HIS A 11 18.95 5.07 9.46
N ASP A 12 18.47 5.57 10.60
CA ASP A 12 18.28 7.01 10.85
C ASP A 12 17.35 7.69 9.82
N LEU A 13 16.34 6.97 9.35
CA LEU A 13 15.36 7.43 8.36
C LEU A 13 13.97 7.68 8.97
N LEU A 14 13.87 7.75 10.31
CA LEU A 14 12.60 7.95 11.03
C LEU A 14 12.70 9.13 11.99
N LYS A 15 11.70 10.01 11.93
CA LYS A 15 11.35 10.96 12.99
C LYS A 15 10.17 10.43 13.78
N ILE A 16 10.14 10.64 15.09
CA ILE A 16 9.00 10.32 15.94
C ILE A 16 8.46 11.64 16.50
N ILE A 17 7.17 11.84 16.40
CA ILE A 17 6.46 13.00 16.93
C ILE A 17 5.38 12.48 17.90
N ASP A 18 5.55 12.83 19.18
CA ASP A 18 4.68 12.38 20.27
C ASP A 18 3.59 13.39 20.64
N ASP A 19 3.55 14.55 19.95
CA ASP A 19 2.52 15.55 20.15
C ASP A 19 1.15 15.05 19.69
N GLU A 20 0.09 15.54 20.35
CA GLU A 20 -1.29 15.31 19.91
C GLU A 20 -1.58 16.17 18.67
N LEU A 21 -1.62 15.53 17.50
CA LEU A 21 -1.82 16.17 16.22
C LEU A 21 -3.09 15.66 15.51
N ASP A 22 -3.81 16.61 14.88
CA ASP A 22 -5.07 16.30 14.21
C ASP A 22 -4.85 15.53 12.91
N ILE A 23 -5.69 14.53 12.69
CA ILE A 23 -5.80 13.81 11.41
C ILE A 23 -6.33 14.71 10.28
N TYR A 24 -7.00 15.82 10.63
CA TYR A 24 -7.45 16.82 9.69
C TYR A 24 -6.37 17.87 9.49
N LEU A 25 -5.68 17.81 8.38
CA LEU A 25 -4.65 18.74 7.87
C LEU A 25 -3.33 18.82 8.67
N GLU A 26 -3.30 18.73 10.01
CA GLU A 26 -2.05 18.93 10.77
C GLU A 26 -1.00 17.87 10.45
N ILE A 27 -1.32 16.59 10.65
CA ILE A 27 -0.43 15.46 10.32
C ILE A 27 0.01 15.48 8.85
N PRO A 28 -0.93 15.59 7.87
CA PRO A 28 -0.55 15.68 6.46
C PRO A 28 0.33 16.87 6.12
N HIS A 29 0.09 18.02 6.74
CA HIS A 29 0.84 19.24 6.47
C HIS A 29 2.29 19.16 6.97
N ILE A 30 2.50 18.62 8.17
CA ILE A 30 3.83 18.35 8.71
C ILE A 30 4.59 17.36 7.79
N ALA A 31 3.92 16.29 7.38
CA ALA A 31 4.50 15.32 6.45
C ALA A 31 4.83 15.93 5.08
N TYR A 32 4.00 16.84 4.58
CA TYR A 32 4.25 17.58 3.33
C TYR A 32 5.47 18.51 3.44
N ILE A 33 5.63 19.23 4.56
CA ILE A 33 6.79 20.08 4.80
C ILE A 33 8.06 19.21 4.86
N GLU A 34 8.04 18.11 5.59
CA GLU A 34 9.19 17.22 5.73
C GLU A 34 9.67 16.66 4.40
N VAL A 35 8.76 16.22 3.51
CA VAL A 35 9.15 15.64 2.22
C VAL A 35 9.83 16.65 1.28
N LYS A 36 9.75 17.97 1.57
CA LYS A 36 10.44 19.04 0.81
C LYS A 36 11.85 19.32 1.31
N THR A 37 12.28 18.70 2.41
CA THR A 37 13.64 18.87 2.92
C THR A 37 14.63 17.97 2.17
N GLU A 38 15.90 18.39 2.05
CA GLU A 38 16.95 17.61 1.35
C GLU A 38 17.14 16.21 1.96
N ASN A 39 17.08 16.10 3.29
CA ASN A 39 17.26 14.84 4.00
C ASN A 39 15.95 14.39 4.66
N SER A 40 14.87 14.39 3.87
CA SER A 40 13.55 14.04 4.37
C SER A 40 13.55 12.63 5.00
N LYS A 41 12.81 12.49 6.10
CA LYS A 41 12.64 11.24 6.83
C LYS A 41 11.18 10.82 6.85
N ALA A 42 10.94 9.54 7.02
CA ALA A 42 9.62 9.06 7.41
C ALA A 42 9.25 9.64 8.79
N ILE A 43 7.97 9.86 9.05
CA ILE A 43 7.49 10.37 10.32
C ILE A 43 6.49 9.39 10.91
N LEU A 44 6.70 9.03 12.18
CA LEU A 44 5.74 8.29 13.00
C LEU A 44 5.07 9.25 13.97
N PHE A 45 3.79 9.50 13.78
CA PHE A 45 2.95 10.25 14.72
C PHE A 45 2.30 9.26 15.68
N THR A 46 2.66 9.34 16.96
CA THR A 46 2.25 8.34 17.97
C THR A 46 0.90 8.65 18.60
N ASN A 47 0.48 9.92 18.61
CA ASN A 47 -0.74 10.39 19.26
C ASN A 47 -1.68 11.13 18.29
N PRO A 48 -2.17 10.46 17.22
CA PRO A 48 -3.13 11.09 16.32
C PRO A 48 -4.48 11.32 17.02
N VAL A 49 -5.08 12.48 16.77
CA VAL A 49 -6.39 12.85 17.32
C VAL A 49 -7.34 13.33 16.22
N ASP A 50 -8.64 13.21 16.45
CA ASP A 50 -9.69 13.87 15.69
C ASP A 50 -10.32 14.93 16.61
N ARG A 51 -9.87 16.18 16.48
CA ARG A 51 -10.35 17.29 17.31
C ARG A 51 -11.83 17.59 17.08
N LYS A 52 -12.29 17.39 15.86
CA LYS A 52 -13.71 17.64 15.49
C LYS A 52 -14.66 16.72 16.25
N ASN A 53 -14.27 15.46 16.42
CA ASN A 53 -15.07 14.44 17.09
C ASN A 53 -14.60 14.14 18.51
N ASN A 54 -13.63 14.91 19.03
CA ASN A 54 -13.00 14.74 20.35
C ASN A 54 -12.55 13.28 20.58
N LYS A 55 -11.86 12.70 19.59
CA LYS A 55 -11.41 11.30 19.59
C LYS A 55 -9.89 11.21 19.57
N LYS A 56 -9.33 10.32 20.41
CA LYS A 56 -7.92 9.90 20.36
C LYS A 56 -7.82 8.51 19.77
N PHE A 57 -6.72 8.25 19.06
CA PHE A 57 -6.48 6.95 18.45
C PHE A 57 -5.27 6.27 19.09
N ASP A 58 -5.41 4.99 19.41
CA ASP A 58 -4.31 4.14 19.87
C ASP A 58 -3.44 3.61 18.70
N ILE A 59 -3.84 3.88 17.48
CA ILE A 59 -3.16 3.46 16.25
C ILE A 59 -2.31 4.62 15.74
N PRO A 60 -0.97 4.50 15.72
CA PRO A 60 -0.11 5.56 15.20
C PRO A 60 -0.22 5.71 13.68
N VAL A 61 0.15 6.87 13.17
CA VAL A 61 0.20 7.18 11.74
C VAL A 61 1.65 7.24 11.27
N LEU A 62 2.01 6.44 10.26
CA LEU A 62 3.31 6.47 9.62
C LEU A 62 3.19 7.14 8.25
N MET A 63 3.95 8.22 8.04
CA MET A 63 3.95 8.99 6.80
C MET A 63 5.33 8.96 6.12
N ASN A 64 5.35 9.22 4.82
CA ASN A 64 6.58 9.40 4.02
C ASN A 64 7.55 8.20 4.08
N VAL A 65 7.05 6.98 4.04
CA VAL A 65 7.88 5.76 4.11
C VAL A 65 8.96 5.71 3.02
N PHE A 66 8.66 6.26 1.85
CA PHE A 66 9.57 6.38 0.69
C PHE A 66 10.09 7.82 0.54
N CYS A 67 10.52 8.44 1.64
CA CYS A 67 10.85 9.86 1.72
C CYS A 67 12.08 10.29 0.89
N ASN A 68 13.00 9.36 0.64
CA ASN A 68 14.21 9.61 -0.14
C ASN A 68 14.72 8.31 -0.79
N GLU A 69 15.75 8.41 -1.65
CA GLU A 69 16.32 7.27 -2.38
C GLU A 69 16.81 6.16 -1.44
N LYS A 70 17.46 6.49 -0.32
CA LYS A 70 17.91 5.50 0.66
C LYS A 70 16.76 4.70 1.26
N ALA A 71 15.63 5.36 1.54
CA ALA A 71 14.44 4.68 2.05
C ALA A 71 13.85 3.76 0.97
N VAL A 72 13.81 4.19 -0.28
CA VAL A 72 13.35 3.36 -1.41
C VAL A 72 14.27 2.14 -1.58
N GLU A 73 15.58 2.32 -1.62
CA GLU A 73 16.56 1.21 -1.73
C GLU A 73 16.45 0.24 -0.56
N LEU A 74 16.19 0.76 0.64
CA LEU A 74 16.06 -0.06 1.86
C LEU A 74 14.91 -1.06 1.78
N PHE A 75 13.78 -0.68 1.16
CA PHE A 75 12.58 -1.51 1.06
C PHE A 75 12.49 -2.32 -0.23
N ILE A 76 12.95 -1.77 -1.32
CA ILE A 76 12.76 -2.33 -2.66
C ILE A 76 14.08 -2.90 -3.19
N GLY A 77 15.22 -2.35 -2.78
CA GLY A 77 16.53 -2.63 -3.35
C GLY A 77 16.91 -1.66 -4.47
N ASP A 78 18.01 -1.96 -5.15
CA ASP A 78 18.52 -1.18 -6.28
C ASP A 78 17.54 -1.23 -7.46
N GLY A 79 16.85 -0.12 -7.73
CA GLY A 79 15.85 0.01 -8.78
C GLY A 79 16.40 -0.24 -10.18
N ASP A 80 17.65 0.20 -10.46
CA ASP A 80 18.31 -0.01 -11.74
C ASP A 80 18.63 -1.49 -11.97
N LYS A 81 19.05 -2.19 -10.93
CA LYS A 81 19.28 -3.63 -10.98
C LYS A 81 18.00 -4.38 -11.27
N ILE A 82 16.91 -4.04 -10.56
CA ILE A 82 15.58 -4.63 -10.78
C ILE A 82 15.11 -4.33 -12.20
N GLY A 83 15.25 -3.10 -12.68
CA GLY A 83 14.90 -2.71 -14.04
C GLY A 83 15.63 -3.54 -15.10
N ARG A 84 16.95 -3.71 -14.96
CA ARG A 84 17.76 -4.57 -15.86
C ARG A 84 17.36 -6.04 -15.80
N GLU A 85 17.02 -6.56 -14.63
CA GLU A 85 16.52 -7.94 -14.48
C GLU A 85 15.18 -8.13 -15.21
N ILE A 86 14.23 -7.21 -15.04
CA ILE A 86 12.95 -7.23 -15.74
C ILE A 86 13.16 -7.13 -17.25
N GLU A 87 13.99 -6.19 -17.72
CA GLU A 87 14.32 -6.04 -19.14
C GLU A 87 14.92 -7.33 -19.72
N SER A 88 15.84 -7.96 -18.98
CA SER A 88 16.45 -9.22 -19.39
C SER A 88 15.45 -10.36 -19.55
N LEU A 89 14.42 -10.40 -18.72
CA LEU A 89 13.33 -11.38 -18.80
C LEU A 89 12.41 -11.11 -19.98
N LEU A 90 12.04 -9.84 -20.21
CA LEU A 90 11.17 -9.44 -21.32
C LEU A 90 11.83 -9.66 -22.70
N LYS A 91 13.15 -9.48 -22.78
CA LYS A 91 13.96 -9.69 -24.01
C LYS A 91 14.45 -11.13 -24.17
N MET A 92 14.09 -12.03 -23.27
CA MET A 92 14.57 -13.42 -23.31
C MET A 92 14.02 -14.14 -24.54
N LYS A 93 14.94 -14.64 -25.38
CA LYS A 93 14.61 -15.47 -26.55
C LYS A 93 14.54 -16.95 -26.12
N PRO A 94 13.80 -17.79 -26.86
CA PRO A 94 13.84 -19.24 -26.64
C PRO A 94 15.28 -19.76 -26.73
N PRO A 95 15.75 -20.54 -25.74
CA PRO A 95 17.12 -21.04 -25.73
C PRO A 95 17.33 -22.08 -26.83
N THR A 96 18.43 -21.94 -27.58
CA THR A 96 18.78 -22.84 -28.69
C THR A 96 19.84 -23.87 -28.28
N THR A 97 20.77 -23.50 -27.41
CA THR A 97 21.85 -24.37 -26.94
C THR A 97 21.57 -24.96 -25.56
N PHE A 98 22.25 -26.04 -25.20
CA PHE A 98 22.13 -26.67 -23.88
C PHE A 98 22.56 -25.74 -22.74
N SER A 99 23.63 -24.97 -22.93
CA SER A 99 24.11 -23.96 -21.98
C SER A 99 23.07 -22.86 -21.74
N GLU A 100 22.43 -22.37 -22.83
CA GLU A 100 21.36 -21.38 -22.74
C GLU A 100 20.13 -21.95 -22.02
N LYS A 101 19.76 -23.21 -22.26
CA LYS A 101 18.68 -23.89 -21.56
C LYS A 101 18.93 -23.91 -20.06
N LEU A 102 20.16 -24.25 -19.63
CA LEU A 102 20.52 -24.32 -18.21
C LEU A 102 20.49 -22.93 -17.56
N SER A 103 21.03 -21.91 -18.23
CA SER A 103 21.00 -20.51 -17.78
C SER A 103 19.54 -19.98 -17.66
N THR A 104 18.74 -20.24 -18.69
CA THR A 104 17.32 -19.85 -18.70
C THR A 104 16.54 -20.54 -17.57
N PHE A 105 16.78 -21.84 -17.35
CA PHE A 105 16.18 -22.58 -16.25
C PHE A 105 16.54 -21.98 -14.89
N GLY A 106 17.80 -21.59 -14.68
CA GLY A 106 18.24 -20.90 -13.46
C GLY A 106 17.49 -19.58 -13.22
N LYS A 107 17.33 -18.76 -14.26
CA LYS A 107 16.56 -17.50 -14.19
C LYS A 107 15.07 -17.76 -13.89
N LEU A 108 14.45 -18.71 -14.58
CA LEU A 108 13.05 -19.08 -14.33
C LEU A 108 12.85 -19.68 -12.93
N PHE A 109 13.81 -20.45 -12.45
CA PHE A 109 13.76 -21.00 -11.09
C PHE A 109 13.82 -19.91 -10.01
N ALA A 110 14.58 -18.83 -10.25
CA ALA A 110 14.62 -17.68 -9.35
C ALA A 110 13.24 -17.00 -9.24
N LEU A 111 12.42 -17.01 -10.29
CA LEU A 111 11.05 -16.49 -10.28
C LEU A 111 10.12 -17.26 -9.34
N LYS A 112 10.47 -18.48 -8.90
CA LYS A 112 9.72 -19.21 -7.87
C LYS A 112 9.51 -18.40 -6.60
N ASN A 113 10.46 -17.50 -6.26
CA ASN A 113 10.37 -16.66 -5.09
C ASN A 113 9.37 -15.49 -5.24
N THR A 114 8.94 -15.18 -6.46
CA THR A 114 7.93 -14.14 -6.73
C THR A 114 6.49 -14.66 -6.56
N ILE A 115 6.32 -15.99 -6.51
CA ILE A 115 5.00 -16.61 -6.36
C ILE A 115 4.53 -16.46 -4.91
N PRO A 116 3.33 -15.89 -4.67
CA PRO A 116 2.78 -15.77 -3.32
C PRO A 116 2.66 -17.13 -2.62
N LYS A 117 3.09 -17.19 -1.37
CA LYS A 117 2.96 -18.39 -0.54
C LYS A 117 1.66 -18.35 0.26
N LYS A 118 0.87 -19.39 0.16
CA LYS A 118 -0.33 -19.52 0.99
C LYS A 118 0.08 -19.90 2.41
N LEU A 119 -0.27 -19.04 3.38
CA LEU A 119 -0.07 -19.33 4.80
C LEU A 119 -1.07 -20.38 5.28
N LYS A 120 -0.59 -21.30 6.14
CA LYS A 120 -1.44 -22.23 6.88
C LYS A 120 -1.86 -21.58 8.19
N GLY A 121 -3.16 -21.36 8.40
CA GLY A 121 -3.69 -20.75 9.61
C GLY A 121 -4.04 -19.26 9.44
N LYS A 122 -4.29 -18.58 10.57
CA LYS A 122 -4.63 -17.16 10.61
C LYS A 122 -3.38 -16.30 10.46
N GLY A 123 -3.45 -15.28 9.61
CA GLY A 123 -2.42 -14.26 9.52
C GLY A 123 -2.42 -13.31 10.73
N GLU A 124 -1.32 -12.63 10.99
CA GLU A 124 -1.22 -11.63 12.07
C GLU A 124 -2.28 -10.52 11.93
N CYS A 125 -2.59 -10.11 10.70
CA CYS A 125 -3.65 -9.13 10.42
C CYS A 125 -5.07 -9.62 10.77
N GLN A 126 -5.24 -10.88 11.13
CA GLN A 126 -6.52 -11.48 11.55
C GLN A 126 -6.61 -11.70 13.06
N GLN A 127 -5.72 -11.12 13.86
CA GLN A 127 -5.76 -11.22 15.33
C GLN A 127 -6.93 -10.41 15.90
N ILE A 128 -7.24 -9.26 15.30
CA ILE A 128 -8.38 -8.42 15.66
C ILE A 128 -9.36 -8.46 14.49
N ILE A 129 -10.57 -8.91 14.74
CA ILE A 129 -11.64 -9.01 13.74
C ILE A 129 -12.85 -8.24 14.28
N LYS A 130 -13.30 -7.24 13.53
CA LYS A 130 -14.53 -6.49 13.79
C LYS A 130 -15.52 -6.77 12.66
N LEU A 131 -16.77 -7.10 12.99
CA LEU A 131 -17.80 -7.48 12.03
C LEU A 131 -19.09 -6.71 12.28
N GLY A 132 -19.89 -6.53 11.23
CA GLY A 132 -21.20 -5.86 11.32
C GLY A 132 -21.07 -4.43 11.85
N SER A 133 -21.86 -4.09 12.86
CA SER A 133 -21.88 -2.76 13.50
C SER A 133 -20.58 -2.39 14.24
N ASP A 134 -19.74 -3.36 14.57
CA ASP A 134 -18.48 -3.12 15.26
C ASP A 134 -17.34 -2.75 14.30
N ALA A 135 -17.54 -2.99 13.00
CA ALA A 135 -16.57 -2.64 11.95
C ALA A 135 -16.80 -1.18 11.52
N LYS A 136 -16.04 -0.26 12.11
CA LYS A 136 -16.17 1.20 11.87
C LYS A 136 -14.87 1.76 11.30
N LEU A 137 -14.96 2.47 10.18
CA LEU A 137 -13.84 3.20 9.59
C LEU A 137 -13.38 4.36 10.48
N SER A 138 -14.29 4.94 11.25
CA SER A 138 -13.99 5.97 12.25
C SER A 138 -13.10 5.48 13.40
N ASP A 139 -12.87 4.18 13.56
CA ASP A 139 -11.89 3.65 14.52
C ASP A 139 -10.44 3.76 14.04
N LEU A 140 -10.23 4.14 12.80
CA LEU A 140 -8.91 4.31 12.19
C LEU A 140 -8.59 5.80 12.04
N PRO A 141 -7.31 6.22 12.24
CA PRO A 141 -6.87 7.60 12.04
C PRO A 141 -6.72 7.91 10.54
N ILE A 142 -7.84 7.97 9.82
CA ILE A 142 -7.84 8.22 8.38
C ILE A 142 -7.73 9.72 8.14
N LEU A 143 -6.73 10.11 7.33
CA LEU A 143 -6.32 11.50 7.17
C LEU A 143 -7.17 12.24 6.13
N THR A 144 -7.44 13.53 6.40
CA THR A 144 -7.82 14.51 5.38
C THR A 144 -6.59 15.34 5.02
N THR A 145 -6.07 15.14 3.81
CA THR A 145 -4.78 15.71 3.38
C THR A 145 -4.89 17.17 2.93
N TRP A 146 -6.00 17.54 2.29
CA TRP A 146 -6.22 18.86 1.73
C TRP A 146 -7.61 19.38 2.12
N GLU A 147 -7.72 20.67 2.37
CA GLU A 147 -8.97 21.31 2.77
C GLU A 147 -10.09 21.14 1.73
N GLN A 148 -9.72 21.16 0.43
CA GLN A 148 -10.66 21.02 -0.67
C GLN A 148 -10.82 19.59 -1.19
N ASP A 149 -10.25 18.61 -0.49
CA ASP A 149 -10.52 17.19 -0.78
C ASP A 149 -11.96 16.83 -0.39
N GLY A 150 -12.50 15.79 -1.02
CA GLY A 150 -13.85 15.29 -0.73
C GLY A 150 -14.01 14.64 0.65
N GLY A 151 -13.04 14.76 1.55
CA GLY A 151 -13.03 14.19 2.89
C GLY A 151 -11.79 13.35 3.20
N PRO A 152 -11.87 12.45 4.19
CA PRO A 152 -10.76 11.56 4.53
C PRO A 152 -10.55 10.46 3.49
N PHE A 153 -9.27 10.10 3.25
CA PHE A 153 -8.88 9.09 2.28
C PHE A 153 -7.89 8.09 2.85
N ILE A 154 -8.11 6.81 2.54
CA ILE A 154 -7.09 5.78 2.65
C ILE A 154 -6.22 5.86 1.40
N THR A 155 -4.97 6.30 1.53
CA THR A 155 -4.10 6.65 0.38
C THR A 155 -3.33 5.47 -0.19
N MET A 156 -2.98 4.47 0.63
CA MET A 156 -2.20 3.28 0.23
C MET A 156 -3.03 1.99 0.33
N GLY A 157 -4.33 2.08 0.00
CA GLY A 157 -5.22 0.93 0.02
C GLY A 157 -4.83 -0.13 -1.01
N GLN A 158 -4.54 -1.34 -0.55
CA GLN A 158 -4.31 -2.48 -1.43
C GLN A 158 -5.63 -3.20 -1.67
N VAL A 159 -6.14 -3.09 -2.89
CA VAL A 159 -7.44 -3.63 -3.29
C VAL A 159 -7.24 -4.88 -4.13
N TYR A 160 -7.75 -5.98 -3.64
CA TYR A 160 -7.73 -7.27 -4.33
C TYR A 160 -9.05 -7.48 -5.05
N THR A 161 -8.97 -7.72 -6.36
CA THR A 161 -10.13 -7.94 -7.21
C THR A 161 -9.98 -9.19 -8.06
N THR A 162 -11.10 -9.75 -8.49
CA THR A 162 -11.15 -10.93 -9.36
C THR A 162 -12.06 -10.68 -10.55
N SER A 163 -11.73 -11.25 -11.71
CA SER A 163 -12.62 -11.28 -12.88
C SER A 163 -13.92 -12.03 -12.58
N LEU A 164 -14.94 -11.83 -13.41
CA LEU A 164 -16.26 -12.44 -13.21
C LEU A 164 -16.24 -13.97 -13.15
N ASN A 165 -15.35 -14.60 -13.93
CA ASN A 165 -15.14 -16.06 -13.93
C ASN A 165 -14.16 -16.54 -12.85
N GLY A 166 -13.52 -15.62 -12.09
CA GLY A 166 -12.58 -15.93 -11.01
C GLY A 166 -11.18 -16.38 -11.45
N GLU A 167 -10.91 -16.41 -12.77
CA GLU A 167 -9.62 -16.88 -13.31
C GLU A 167 -8.52 -15.83 -13.18
N LEU A 168 -8.85 -14.56 -13.44
CA LEU A 168 -7.92 -13.45 -13.32
C LEU A 168 -8.04 -12.78 -11.98
N LYS A 169 -6.90 -12.37 -11.43
CA LYS A 169 -6.78 -11.71 -10.14
C LYS A 169 -5.90 -10.49 -10.27
N ASN A 170 -6.30 -9.41 -9.62
CA ASN A 170 -5.51 -8.18 -9.56
C ASN A 170 -5.34 -7.74 -8.10
N LEU A 171 -4.14 -7.32 -7.75
CA LEU A 171 -3.85 -6.60 -6.54
C LEU A 171 -3.31 -5.24 -6.94
N GLY A 172 -4.09 -4.20 -6.74
CA GLY A 172 -3.75 -2.84 -7.11
C GLY A 172 -3.78 -1.89 -5.91
N MET A 173 -2.99 -0.83 -5.98
CA MET A 173 -3.06 0.27 -5.04
C MET A 173 -4.06 1.30 -5.56
N TYR A 174 -5.08 1.59 -4.75
CA TYR A 174 -6.14 2.54 -5.08
C TYR A 174 -6.40 3.47 -3.90
N ARG A 175 -6.75 4.70 -4.21
CA ARG A 175 -7.21 5.68 -3.23
C ARG A 175 -8.67 5.40 -2.90
N LEU A 176 -9.01 5.31 -1.60
CA LEU A 176 -10.36 5.05 -1.13
C LEU A 176 -10.85 6.25 -0.33
N GLN A 177 -11.94 6.87 -0.79
CA GLN A 177 -12.61 7.94 -0.06
C GLN A 177 -13.52 7.35 1.01
N VAL A 178 -13.46 7.87 2.22
CA VAL A 178 -14.37 7.46 3.30
C VAL A 178 -15.60 8.35 3.27
N TYR A 179 -16.79 7.74 3.17
CA TYR A 179 -18.08 8.46 3.24
C TYR A 179 -18.71 8.29 4.61
N GLU A 180 -18.82 7.05 5.06
CA GLU A 180 -19.45 6.65 6.32
C GLU A 180 -18.65 5.51 6.95
N ASP A 181 -19.01 5.09 8.16
CA ASP A 181 -18.30 4.04 8.91
C ASP A 181 -18.15 2.70 8.16
N ASN A 182 -19.02 2.43 7.19
CA ASN A 182 -19.02 1.18 6.43
C ASN A 182 -19.02 1.39 4.91
N THR A 183 -18.79 2.62 4.46
CA THR A 183 -18.91 2.95 3.03
C THR A 183 -17.66 3.65 2.52
N LEU A 184 -17.04 3.06 1.49
CA LEU A 184 -15.86 3.58 0.80
C LEU A 184 -16.17 3.84 -0.67
N GLY A 185 -15.66 4.96 -1.19
CA GLY A 185 -15.60 5.24 -2.63
C GLY A 185 -14.28 4.78 -3.21
N LEU A 186 -14.31 3.94 -4.22
CA LEU A 186 -13.14 3.49 -4.98
C LEU A 186 -12.91 4.37 -6.19
N HIS A 187 -11.75 4.98 -6.29
CA HIS A 187 -11.35 5.74 -7.48
C HIS A 187 -10.62 4.83 -8.46
N TRP A 188 -11.34 4.29 -9.43
CA TRP A 188 -10.79 3.46 -10.50
C TRP A 188 -10.59 4.23 -11.80
N GLN A 189 -9.36 4.30 -12.25
CA GLN A 189 -9.05 4.82 -13.57
C GLN A 189 -9.48 3.81 -14.65
N ILE A 190 -9.92 4.31 -15.79
CA ILE A 190 -10.56 3.53 -16.85
C ILE A 190 -9.72 2.36 -17.38
N HIS A 191 -8.39 2.51 -17.39
CA HIS A 191 -7.44 1.52 -17.93
C HIS A 191 -6.87 0.55 -16.88
N LYS A 192 -7.40 0.57 -15.65
CA LYS A 192 -6.98 -0.36 -14.58
C LYS A 192 -7.75 -1.68 -14.66
N ASP A 193 -7.07 -2.79 -14.33
CA ASP A 193 -7.66 -4.14 -14.36
C ASP A 193 -8.92 -4.24 -13.48
N SER A 194 -8.89 -3.67 -12.27
CA SER A 194 -10.07 -3.66 -11.40
C SER A 194 -11.28 -2.99 -12.03
N ASN A 195 -11.07 -1.93 -12.84
CA ASN A 195 -12.15 -1.28 -13.57
C ASN A 195 -12.68 -2.17 -14.71
N HIS A 196 -11.81 -2.91 -15.40
CA HIS A 196 -12.23 -3.89 -16.41
C HIS A 196 -13.10 -4.97 -15.75
N PHE A 197 -12.66 -5.54 -14.63
CA PHE A 197 -13.44 -6.55 -13.90
C PHE A 197 -14.79 -5.97 -13.44
N PHE A 198 -14.82 -4.76 -12.89
CA PHE A 198 -16.07 -4.10 -12.52
C PHE A 198 -17.05 -4.01 -13.69
N HIS A 199 -16.57 -3.68 -14.89
CA HIS A 199 -17.41 -3.64 -16.09
C HIS A 199 -17.93 -5.02 -16.53
N GLU A 200 -17.17 -6.10 -16.32
CA GLU A 200 -17.65 -7.47 -16.55
C GLU A 200 -18.83 -7.79 -15.62
N TYR A 201 -18.68 -7.50 -14.30
CA TYR A 201 -19.75 -7.70 -13.33
C TYR A 201 -20.98 -6.85 -13.67
N LYS A 202 -20.79 -5.58 -14.03
CA LYS A 202 -21.85 -4.66 -14.40
C LYS A 202 -22.63 -5.14 -15.63
N LYS A 203 -21.93 -5.59 -16.67
CA LYS A 203 -22.55 -6.16 -17.89
C LYS A 203 -23.35 -7.43 -17.57
N ALA A 204 -22.89 -8.23 -16.64
CA ALA A 204 -23.57 -9.44 -16.21
C ALA A 204 -24.72 -9.21 -15.19
N GLY A 205 -24.96 -7.95 -14.78
CA GLY A 205 -25.95 -7.63 -13.77
C GLY A 205 -25.63 -8.17 -12.37
N LYS A 206 -24.34 -8.43 -12.08
CA LYS A 206 -23.87 -8.99 -10.81
C LYS A 206 -23.14 -7.94 -9.98
N LYS A 207 -23.17 -8.12 -8.66
CA LYS A 207 -22.31 -7.35 -7.73
C LYS A 207 -20.90 -7.94 -7.76
N MET A 208 -19.89 -7.07 -7.78
CA MET A 208 -18.49 -7.42 -7.64
C MET A 208 -18.12 -7.62 -6.18
#